data_1520caf952927d0334df1af3c7770116
#
_entry.id   1520caf952927d0334df1af3c7770116
#
_cell.length_a   1.000
_cell.length_b   1.000
_cell.length_c   1.000
_cell.angle_alpha   90.00
_cell.angle_beta   90.00
_cell.angle_gamma   90.00
#
_symmetry.space_group_name_H-M   'P 1'
#
loop_
_entity.id
_entity.type
_entity.pdbx_description
1 polymer ?
#
loop_
_entity_poly.entity_id
_entity_poly.type
_entity_poly.pdbx_seq_one_letter_code
_entity_poly.pdbx_strand_id
1 'polypeptide(L)'
;EKYGTGSGGSRLISGSHILFAKLEQALAEFKSTEKALVFNTGYMANVGTISALTNNNDYIISDELNHASIIDGCRLSKAKTLIYRHKNMTDLENILKNLPYSHTKLIVTDSVFSMDGDIAPLDEIAYLAHKYNALTMVDDAHATGVLGKGHGSVEHFHLQGKIDIQLGTLSKALASEGGFVAGKKILIEYLINKARSYIFSTALTPADIASSLEALSLIANDNSLVDKLYDNISYVQDLLQQNNIDINLTTPIVPIIVHSNEKALQIAQKLYEKHIILSAIRPPTVPQNQSRLRLAISASHTQEDLHF
;
A
#
# COMPACT_ATOMS: atom_id res chain seq x y z
N GLU A 1 -14.19 -22.00 -16.09
CA GLU A 1 -14.94 -23.28 -16.06
C GLU A 1 -14.28 -24.35 -15.16
N LYS A 2 -12.95 -24.55 -15.25
CA LYS A 2 -12.22 -25.60 -14.51
C LYS A 2 -12.35 -25.53 -12.98
N TYR A 3 -12.41 -24.32 -12.41
CA TYR A 3 -12.40 -24.10 -10.96
C TYR A 3 -13.73 -23.58 -10.41
N GLY A 4 -14.75 -23.44 -11.25
CA GLY A 4 -16.04 -22.86 -10.87
C GLY A 4 -15.99 -21.33 -10.72
N THR A 5 -17.06 -20.74 -10.19
CA THR A 5 -17.25 -19.29 -10.07
C THR A 5 -17.20 -18.78 -8.64
N GLY A 6 -17.41 -19.65 -7.66
CA GLY A 6 -17.42 -19.30 -6.24
C GLY A 6 -16.34 -20.04 -5.45
N SER A 7 -16.03 -19.52 -4.27
CA SER A 7 -15.02 -20.08 -3.38
C SER A 7 -15.55 -21.20 -2.48
N GLY A 8 -16.84 -21.20 -2.14
CA GLY A 8 -17.52 -22.22 -1.36
C GLY A 8 -17.22 -22.27 0.14
N GLY A 9 -16.22 -21.53 0.64
CA GLY A 9 -15.86 -21.49 2.06
C GLY A 9 -14.61 -20.65 2.36
N SER A 10 -14.21 -20.63 3.62
CA SER A 10 -12.96 -19.98 4.02
C SER A 10 -11.74 -20.79 3.57
N ARG A 11 -10.58 -20.10 3.53
CA ARG A 11 -9.31 -20.70 3.09
C ARG A 11 -8.93 -21.97 3.85
N LEU A 12 -9.18 -22.03 5.13
CA LEU A 12 -8.81 -23.16 6.00
C LEU A 12 -9.84 -24.32 5.97
N ILE A 13 -11.00 -24.14 5.37
CA ILE A 13 -12.04 -25.17 5.30
C ILE A 13 -12.09 -25.77 3.89
N SER A 14 -12.66 -25.04 2.92
CA SER A 14 -12.88 -25.56 1.56
C SER A 14 -12.60 -24.53 0.46
N GLY A 15 -12.27 -23.28 0.81
CA GLY A 15 -12.07 -22.20 -0.15
C GLY A 15 -10.69 -22.15 -0.81
N SER A 16 -9.74 -22.97 -0.37
CA SER A 16 -8.41 -23.03 -0.99
C SER A 16 -8.39 -23.94 -2.22
N HIS A 17 -7.76 -23.46 -3.29
CA HIS A 17 -7.48 -24.24 -4.49
C HIS A 17 -6.07 -23.94 -5.01
N ILE A 18 -5.61 -24.68 -6.01
CA ILE A 18 -4.22 -24.64 -6.50
C ILE A 18 -3.78 -23.23 -6.99
N LEU A 19 -4.71 -22.39 -7.48
CA LEU A 19 -4.36 -21.06 -7.94
C LEU A 19 -3.90 -20.14 -6.79
N PHE A 20 -4.42 -20.33 -5.57
CA PHE A 20 -3.91 -19.61 -4.40
C PHE A 20 -2.44 -19.91 -4.14
N ALA A 21 -2.08 -21.21 -4.15
CA ALA A 21 -0.69 -21.61 -3.93
C ALA A 21 0.24 -21.03 -5.01
N LYS A 22 -0.22 -21.00 -6.26
CA LYS A 22 0.55 -20.39 -7.37
C LYS A 22 0.70 -18.89 -7.20
N LEU A 23 -0.37 -18.17 -6.84
CA LEU A 23 -0.33 -16.73 -6.64
C LEU A 23 0.55 -16.37 -5.43
N GLU A 24 0.40 -17.07 -4.31
CA GLU A 24 1.20 -16.85 -3.11
C GLU A 24 2.70 -17.12 -3.35
N GLN A 25 3.04 -18.14 -4.15
CA GLN A 25 4.42 -18.38 -4.57
C GLN A 25 4.92 -17.24 -5.48
N ALA A 26 4.17 -16.87 -6.51
CA ALA A 26 4.55 -15.80 -7.42
C ALA A 26 4.71 -14.44 -6.71
N LEU A 27 3.84 -14.13 -5.73
CA LEU A 27 3.96 -12.94 -4.90
C LEU A 27 5.22 -12.96 -4.01
N ALA A 28 5.55 -14.12 -3.43
CA ALA A 28 6.77 -14.27 -2.63
C ALA A 28 8.03 -14.03 -3.47
N GLU A 29 8.09 -14.62 -4.66
CA GLU A 29 9.19 -14.41 -5.63
C GLU A 29 9.26 -12.94 -6.07
N PHE A 30 8.12 -12.35 -6.45
CA PHE A 30 8.03 -10.97 -6.89
C PHE A 30 8.46 -9.96 -5.82
N LYS A 31 8.19 -10.23 -4.55
CA LYS A 31 8.57 -9.40 -3.40
C LYS A 31 9.92 -9.79 -2.78
N SER A 32 10.65 -10.74 -3.38
CA SER A 32 11.94 -11.23 -2.87
C SER A 32 11.86 -11.68 -1.41
N THR A 33 10.81 -12.46 -1.07
CA THR A 33 10.54 -12.99 0.26
C THR A 33 10.39 -14.50 0.28
N GLU A 34 10.40 -15.12 1.48
CA GLU A 34 10.31 -16.58 1.60
C GLU A 34 8.90 -17.11 1.33
N LYS A 35 7.85 -16.34 1.66
CA LYS A 35 6.46 -16.77 1.53
C LYS A 35 5.53 -15.57 1.45
N ALA A 36 4.36 -15.75 0.85
CA ALA A 36 3.27 -14.78 0.86
C ALA A 36 1.94 -15.42 1.27
N LEU A 37 0.98 -14.60 1.67
CA LEU A 37 -0.38 -14.97 2.05
C LEU A 37 -1.37 -14.00 1.45
N VAL A 38 -2.40 -14.53 0.76
CA VAL A 38 -3.45 -13.72 0.13
C VAL A 38 -4.63 -13.55 1.07
N PHE A 39 -5.09 -12.31 1.20
CA PHE A 39 -6.29 -11.86 1.92
C PHE A 39 -7.33 -11.34 0.94
N ASN A 40 -8.58 -11.23 1.37
CA ASN A 40 -9.65 -10.76 0.48
C ASN A 40 -9.52 -9.29 0.09
N THR A 41 -8.90 -8.46 0.92
CA THR A 41 -8.62 -7.05 0.61
C THR A 41 -7.32 -6.60 1.28
N GLY A 42 -6.71 -5.50 0.80
CA GLY A 42 -5.60 -4.86 1.49
C GLY A 42 -5.98 -4.40 2.91
N TYR A 43 -7.23 -3.94 3.09
CA TYR A 43 -7.77 -3.59 4.41
C TYR A 43 -7.71 -4.79 5.37
N MET A 44 -8.20 -5.96 4.95
CA MET A 44 -8.17 -7.19 5.75
C MET A 44 -6.74 -7.67 6.02
N ALA A 45 -5.83 -7.48 5.07
CA ALA A 45 -4.41 -7.80 5.23
C ALA A 45 -3.78 -6.94 6.34
N ASN A 46 -4.00 -5.62 6.35
CA ASN A 46 -3.52 -4.72 7.40
C ASN A 46 -4.08 -5.09 8.77
N VAL A 47 -5.41 -5.12 8.89
CA VAL A 47 -6.10 -5.42 10.15
C VAL A 47 -5.69 -6.78 10.71
N GLY A 48 -5.66 -7.81 9.85
CA GLY A 48 -5.30 -9.17 10.25
C GLY A 48 -3.86 -9.29 10.70
N THR A 49 -2.93 -8.68 9.98
CA THR A 49 -1.49 -8.75 10.27
C THR A 49 -1.14 -8.02 11.55
N ILE A 50 -1.52 -6.76 11.67
CA ILE A 50 -1.20 -5.92 12.83
C ILE A 50 -1.78 -6.53 14.11
N SER A 51 -3.07 -6.90 14.09
CA SER A 51 -3.75 -7.47 15.25
C SER A 51 -3.28 -8.88 15.63
N ALA A 52 -2.69 -9.64 14.69
CA ALA A 52 -2.11 -10.94 14.96
C ALA A 52 -0.71 -10.84 15.58
N LEU A 53 0.10 -9.86 15.16
CA LEU A 53 1.51 -9.75 15.54
C LEU A 53 1.75 -8.99 16.83
N THR A 54 0.79 -8.18 17.27
CA THR A 54 0.95 -7.30 18.44
C THR A 54 -0.22 -7.44 19.42
N ASN A 55 0.04 -7.19 20.68
CA ASN A 55 -0.91 -7.28 21.78
C ASN A 55 -0.70 -6.16 22.80
N ASN A 56 -1.46 -6.17 23.90
CA ASN A 56 -1.45 -5.13 24.93
C ASN A 56 -0.07 -4.90 25.64
N ASN A 57 0.88 -5.80 25.48
CA ASN A 57 2.22 -5.65 26.03
C ASN A 57 3.23 -5.08 25.02
N ASP A 58 2.81 -4.84 23.78
CA ASP A 58 3.67 -4.42 22.68
C ASP A 58 3.45 -2.94 22.32
N TYR A 59 4.32 -2.42 21.45
CA TYR A 59 4.24 -1.07 20.93
C TYR A 59 4.11 -1.08 19.42
N ILE A 60 3.21 -0.25 18.89
CA ILE A 60 3.12 0.06 17.46
C ILE A 60 3.54 1.52 17.28
N ILE A 61 4.44 1.78 16.35
CA ILE A 61 4.90 3.11 16.00
C ILE A 61 4.43 3.39 14.58
N SER A 62 3.48 4.30 14.42
CA SER A 62 2.73 4.54 13.19
C SER A 62 2.95 5.95 12.67
N ASP A 63 3.14 6.10 11.35
CA ASP A 63 3.10 7.42 10.72
C ASP A 63 1.71 8.04 10.87
N GLU A 64 1.65 9.36 11.08
CA GLU A 64 0.38 10.08 11.33
C GLU A 64 -0.57 10.08 10.12
N LEU A 65 -0.05 9.89 8.89
CA LEU A 65 -0.83 9.87 7.66
C LEU A 65 -1.13 8.47 7.12
N ASN A 66 -0.84 7.43 7.91
CA ASN A 66 -1.12 6.06 7.52
C ASN A 66 -2.60 5.83 7.18
N HIS A 67 -2.83 4.91 6.26
CA HIS A 67 -4.16 4.51 5.80
C HIS A 67 -5.06 4.02 6.95
N ALA A 68 -6.38 4.25 6.83
CA ALA A 68 -7.38 3.88 7.83
C ALA A 68 -7.31 2.42 8.27
N SER A 69 -6.98 1.48 7.35
CA SER A 69 -6.82 0.07 7.69
C SER A 69 -5.67 -0.21 8.65
N ILE A 70 -4.58 0.55 8.57
CA ILE A 70 -3.46 0.48 9.52
C ILE A 70 -3.92 1.01 10.88
N ILE A 71 -4.60 2.16 10.91
CA ILE A 71 -5.16 2.75 12.12
C ILE A 71 -6.11 1.77 12.83
N ASP A 72 -7.00 1.14 12.07
CA ASP A 72 -7.95 0.16 12.63
C ASP A 72 -7.26 -1.13 13.07
N GLY A 73 -6.23 -1.58 12.35
CA GLY A 73 -5.36 -2.68 12.79
C GLY A 73 -4.69 -2.39 14.13
N CYS A 74 -4.15 -1.18 14.30
CA CYS A 74 -3.56 -0.72 15.56
C CYS A 74 -4.58 -0.73 16.72
N ARG A 75 -5.79 -0.22 16.48
CA ARG A 75 -6.86 -0.23 17.48
C ARG A 75 -7.29 -1.64 17.90
N LEU A 76 -7.40 -2.55 16.93
CA LEU A 76 -7.82 -3.93 17.18
C LEU A 76 -6.76 -4.77 17.88
N SER A 77 -5.48 -4.46 17.70
CA SER A 77 -4.36 -5.17 18.36
C SER A 77 -4.32 -4.95 19.86
N LYS A 78 -4.88 -3.84 20.35
CA LYS A 78 -4.79 -3.36 21.74
C LYS A 78 -3.37 -3.00 22.20
N ALA A 79 -2.37 -3.03 21.31
CA ALA A 79 -1.03 -2.56 21.58
C ALA A 79 -1.02 -1.05 21.84
N LYS A 80 -0.03 -0.56 22.56
CA LYS A 80 0.14 0.87 22.75
C LYS A 80 0.63 1.50 21.46
N THR A 81 -0.26 2.21 20.77
CA THR A 81 0.08 2.91 19.53
C THR A 81 0.65 4.28 19.83
N LEU A 82 1.82 4.56 19.26
CA LEU A 82 2.54 5.84 19.29
C LEU A 82 2.62 6.36 17.87
N ILE A 83 2.22 7.61 17.67
CA ILE A 83 2.17 8.24 16.35
C ILE A 83 3.36 9.18 16.23
N TYR A 84 4.17 9.04 15.17
CA TYR A 84 5.18 10.00 14.83
C TYR A 84 4.71 10.91 13.70
N ARG A 85 5.20 12.16 13.70
CA ARG A 85 4.86 13.14 12.67
C ARG A 85 5.31 12.66 11.31
N HIS A 86 4.49 12.87 10.31
CA HIS A 86 4.68 12.39 8.95
C HIS A 86 6.12 12.56 8.45
N LYS A 87 6.74 11.44 8.10
CA LYS A 87 8.12 11.32 7.59
C LYS A 87 9.19 11.95 8.48
N ASN A 88 8.90 12.21 9.76
CA ASN A 88 9.85 12.82 10.67
C ASN A 88 10.68 11.75 11.42
N MET A 89 11.85 11.44 10.89
CA MET A 89 12.73 10.41 11.43
C MET A 89 13.32 10.79 12.79
N THR A 90 13.50 12.06 13.07
CA THR A 90 13.90 12.53 14.41
C THR A 90 12.82 12.22 15.44
N ASP A 91 11.56 12.43 15.09
CA ASP A 91 10.42 12.13 15.96
C ASP A 91 10.28 10.62 16.18
N LEU A 92 10.37 9.82 15.10
CA LEU A 92 10.41 8.36 15.16
C LEU A 92 11.54 7.87 16.07
N GLU A 93 12.76 8.38 15.91
CA GLU A 93 13.89 7.99 16.74
C GLU A 93 13.69 8.37 18.21
N ASN A 94 13.14 9.55 18.50
CA ASN A 94 12.85 9.98 19.86
C ASN A 94 11.83 9.07 20.56
N ILE A 95 10.82 8.59 19.82
CA ILE A 95 9.88 7.59 20.35
C ILE A 95 10.62 6.29 20.66
N LEU A 96 11.37 5.74 19.69
CA LEU A 96 12.06 4.46 19.85
C LEU A 96 13.06 4.45 21.00
N LYS A 97 13.81 5.55 21.22
CA LYS A 97 14.77 5.71 22.35
C LYS A 97 14.13 5.52 23.70
N ASN A 98 12.86 5.89 23.86
CA ASN A 98 12.16 5.87 25.14
C ASN A 98 11.39 4.56 25.38
N LEU A 99 11.44 3.59 24.45
CA LEU A 99 10.73 2.33 24.58
C LEU A 99 11.59 1.24 25.22
N PRO A 100 11.02 0.38 26.08
CA PRO A 100 11.74 -0.74 26.67
C PRO A 100 12.28 -1.69 25.60
N TYR A 101 13.51 -2.15 25.77
CA TYR A 101 14.16 -3.09 24.85
C TYR A 101 13.44 -4.47 24.81
N SER A 102 12.89 -4.88 25.96
CA SER A 102 12.27 -6.21 26.15
C SER A 102 10.89 -6.40 25.49
N HIS A 103 10.27 -5.32 24.97
CA HIS A 103 8.94 -5.39 24.37
C HIS A 103 9.05 -5.40 22.83
N THR A 104 8.13 -6.10 22.19
CA THR A 104 7.99 -6.05 20.73
C THR A 104 7.63 -4.62 20.31
N LYS A 105 8.32 -4.13 19.30
CA LYS A 105 8.07 -2.86 18.66
C LYS A 105 7.80 -3.12 17.19
N LEU A 106 6.68 -2.62 16.66
CA LEU A 106 6.32 -2.69 15.25
C LEU A 106 6.26 -1.28 14.68
N ILE A 107 7.16 -0.93 13.78
CA ILE A 107 7.06 0.29 12.97
C ILE A 107 6.20 -0.05 11.76
N VAL A 108 5.14 0.74 11.52
CA VAL A 108 4.24 0.55 10.39
C VAL A 108 4.03 1.84 9.63
N THR A 109 4.14 1.78 8.29
CA THR A 109 3.97 2.92 7.40
C THR A 109 3.42 2.52 6.04
N ASP A 110 2.60 3.39 5.43
CA ASP A 110 2.46 3.38 3.97
C ASP A 110 3.82 3.70 3.34
N SER A 111 4.15 3.09 2.21
CA SER A 111 5.35 3.43 1.44
C SER A 111 5.12 4.60 0.50
N VAL A 112 3.92 4.68 -0.06
CA VAL A 112 3.42 5.80 -0.85
C VAL A 112 2.08 6.24 -0.25
N PHE A 113 2.00 7.47 0.21
CA PHE A 113 0.81 7.99 0.88
C PHE A 113 -0.27 8.35 -0.13
N SER A 114 -1.44 7.77 0.03
CA SER A 114 -2.52 7.76 -0.97
C SER A 114 -3.08 9.14 -1.33
N MET A 115 -2.98 10.11 -0.40
CA MET A 115 -3.53 11.47 -0.58
C MET A 115 -2.48 12.49 -0.97
N ASP A 116 -1.22 12.24 -0.67
CA ASP A 116 -0.10 13.16 -0.86
C ASP A 116 0.82 12.73 -2.01
N GLY A 117 0.85 11.44 -2.33
CA GLY A 117 1.68 10.88 -3.41
C GLY A 117 3.16 10.84 -3.09
N ASP A 118 3.55 11.21 -1.87
CA ASP A 118 4.93 11.21 -1.45
C ASP A 118 5.37 9.85 -0.89
N ILE A 119 6.67 9.64 -0.82
CA ILE A 119 7.30 8.36 -0.48
C ILE A 119 7.87 8.42 0.92
N ALA A 120 7.65 7.36 1.72
CA ALA A 120 8.27 7.19 3.04
C ALA A 120 9.79 6.98 2.92
N PRO A 121 10.62 7.53 3.81
CA PRO A 121 12.08 7.34 3.83
C PRO A 121 12.42 5.96 4.42
N LEU A 122 12.18 4.88 3.63
CA LEU A 122 12.28 3.50 4.11
C LEU A 122 13.68 3.08 4.50
N ASP A 123 14.71 3.67 3.93
CA ASP A 123 16.11 3.45 4.27
C ASP A 123 16.42 3.91 5.71
N GLU A 124 15.95 5.10 6.07
CA GLU A 124 16.08 5.61 7.44
C GLU A 124 15.21 4.82 8.43
N ILE A 125 13.98 4.45 8.04
CA ILE A 125 13.09 3.62 8.86
C ILE A 125 13.73 2.25 9.12
N ALA A 126 14.28 1.58 8.10
CA ALA A 126 14.96 0.30 8.26
C ALA A 126 16.21 0.41 9.15
N TYR A 127 16.98 1.49 9.01
CA TYR A 127 18.11 1.78 9.87
C TYR A 127 17.70 1.93 11.35
N LEU A 128 16.67 2.75 11.61
CA LEU A 128 16.15 2.95 12.97
C LEU A 128 15.54 1.67 13.56
N ALA A 129 14.81 0.92 12.75
CA ALA A 129 14.25 -0.37 13.17
C ALA A 129 15.35 -1.35 13.62
N HIS A 130 16.39 -1.49 12.82
CA HIS A 130 17.55 -2.33 13.18
C HIS A 130 18.23 -1.82 14.46
N LYS A 131 18.48 -0.51 14.56
CA LYS A 131 19.16 0.12 15.72
C LYS A 131 18.40 -0.10 17.02
N TYR A 132 17.07 -0.07 17.01
CA TYR A 132 16.22 -0.17 18.20
C TYR A 132 15.51 -1.52 18.35
N ASN A 133 15.92 -2.54 17.58
CA ASN A 133 15.33 -3.88 17.57
C ASN A 133 13.81 -3.84 17.44
N ALA A 134 13.34 -3.21 16.39
CA ALA A 134 11.93 -3.13 16.02
C ALA A 134 11.66 -3.90 14.72
N LEU A 135 10.48 -4.51 14.61
CA LEU A 135 9.96 -5.07 13.37
C LEU A 135 9.48 -3.94 12.45
N THR A 136 9.55 -4.18 11.16
CA THR A 136 9.08 -3.26 10.13
C THR A 136 7.93 -3.84 9.32
N MET A 137 6.88 -3.06 9.12
CA MET A 137 5.77 -3.38 8.22
C MET A 137 5.54 -2.20 7.27
N VAL A 138 5.57 -2.48 5.97
CA VAL A 138 5.40 -1.49 4.91
C VAL A 138 4.19 -1.85 4.06
N ASP A 139 3.25 -0.93 3.91
CA ASP A 139 2.13 -1.05 3.00
C ASP A 139 2.48 -0.48 1.62
N ASP A 140 2.66 -1.37 0.66
CA ASP A 140 2.98 -1.11 -0.74
C ASP A 140 1.75 -1.00 -1.64
N ALA A 141 0.56 -0.73 -1.10
CA ALA A 141 -0.67 -0.69 -1.88
C ALA A 141 -0.60 0.29 -3.07
N HIS A 142 0.15 1.38 -2.93
CA HIS A 142 0.39 2.38 -3.97
C HIS A 142 1.78 2.30 -4.62
N ALA A 143 2.64 1.39 -4.16
CA ALA A 143 3.98 1.20 -4.71
C ALA A 143 4.12 -0.06 -5.57
N THR A 144 3.37 -1.13 -5.28
CA THR A 144 3.32 -2.34 -6.12
C THR A 144 2.78 -1.99 -7.50
N GLY A 145 3.50 -2.35 -8.55
CA GLY A 145 3.22 -1.99 -9.94
C GLY A 145 3.64 -0.57 -10.32
N VAL A 146 4.33 0.17 -9.41
CA VAL A 146 4.77 1.56 -9.61
C VAL A 146 6.25 1.71 -9.33
N LEU A 147 6.70 1.59 -8.07
CA LEU A 147 8.10 1.78 -7.67
C LEU A 147 8.95 0.54 -7.93
N GLY A 148 10.28 0.72 -8.01
CA GLY A 148 11.24 -0.40 -8.10
C GLY A 148 10.96 -1.29 -9.31
N LYS A 149 10.77 -0.69 -10.50
CA LYS A 149 10.37 -1.40 -11.73
C LYS A 149 9.10 -2.24 -11.56
N GLY A 150 8.17 -1.76 -10.73
CA GLY A 150 6.92 -2.43 -10.43
C GLY A 150 6.96 -3.37 -9.22
N HIS A 151 8.13 -3.75 -8.71
CA HIS A 151 8.25 -4.65 -7.55
C HIS A 151 7.86 -4.01 -6.22
N GLY A 152 7.83 -2.68 -6.14
CA GLY A 152 7.43 -1.91 -4.97
C GLY A 152 8.57 -1.15 -4.30
N SER A 153 8.28 -0.62 -3.10
CA SER A 153 9.18 0.28 -2.41
C SER A 153 10.44 -0.40 -1.88
N VAL A 154 10.34 -1.64 -1.42
CA VAL A 154 11.50 -2.39 -0.90
C VAL A 154 12.56 -2.61 -1.97
N GLU A 155 12.13 -2.92 -3.21
CA GLU A 155 13.03 -2.99 -4.36
C GLU A 155 13.59 -1.62 -4.73
N HIS A 156 12.76 -0.57 -4.72
CA HIS A 156 13.15 0.80 -5.04
C HIS A 156 14.29 1.31 -4.14
N PHE A 157 14.27 0.98 -2.85
CA PHE A 157 15.27 1.37 -1.87
C PHE A 157 16.38 0.32 -1.68
N HIS A 158 16.39 -0.79 -2.41
CA HIS A 158 17.34 -1.90 -2.25
C HIS A 158 17.37 -2.46 -0.82
N LEU A 159 16.19 -2.65 -0.22
CA LEU A 159 16.01 -3.09 1.17
C LEU A 159 15.54 -4.54 1.31
N GLN A 160 15.77 -5.38 0.31
CA GLN A 160 15.42 -6.81 0.35
C GLN A 160 16.07 -7.47 1.58
N GLY A 161 15.26 -8.20 2.35
CA GLY A 161 15.67 -8.83 3.60
C GLY A 161 15.84 -7.90 4.81
N LYS A 162 15.66 -6.57 4.63
CA LYS A 162 15.73 -5.58 5.72
C LYS A 162 14.36 -5.11 6.22
N ILE A 163 13.31 -5.33 5.44
CA ILE A 163 11.92 -5.09 5.81
C ILE A 163 11.29 -6.45 6.13
N ASP A 164 10.69 -6.58 7.32
CA ASP A 164 10.16 -7.87 7.80
C ASP A 164 8.84 -8.24 7.13
N ILE A 165 7.99 -7.25 6.88
CA ILE A 165 6.62 -7.43 6.39
C ILE A 165 6.36 -6.46 5.24
N GLN A 166 6.10 -7.01 4.06
CA GLN A 166 5.64 -6.27 2.89
C GLN A 166 4.17 -6.60 2.65
N LEU A 167 3.31 -5.61 2.72
CA LEU A 167 1.89 -5.73 2.43
C LEU A 167 1.58 -5.00 1.13
N GLY A 168 0.57 -5.44 0.42
CA GLY A 168 0.08 -4.77 -0.78
C GLY A 168 -1.34 -5.17 -1.12
N THR A 169 -1.85 -4.57 -2.19
CA THR A 169 -3.19 -4.88 -2.71
C THR A 169 -3.12 -5.41 -4.13
N LEU A 170 -4.06 -6.27 -4.48
CA LEU A 170 -4.27 -6.80 -5.83
C LEU A 170 -5.27 -5.94 -6.62
N SER A 171 -5.93 -4.96 -5.97
CA SER A 171 -7.06 -4.20 -6.53
C SER A 171 -6.69 -2.83 -7.11
N LYS A 172 -5.40 -2.49 -7.21
CA LYS A 172 -4.93 -1.24 -7.83
C LYS A 172 -4.17 -1.55 -9.13
N ALA A 173 -2.85 -1.49 -9.14
CA ALA A 173 -2.04 -1.74 -10.34
C ALA A 173 -2.23 -3.16 -10.92
N LEU A 174 -2.54 -4.14 -10.08
CA LEU A 174 -2.81 -5.52 -10.51
C LEU A 174 -4.26 -5.74 -10.99
N ALA A 175 -5.11 -4.71 -11.01
CA ALA A 175 -6.44 -4.68 -11.64
C ALA A 175 -7.36 -5.86 -11.33
N SER A 176 -7.29 -6.41 -10.10
CA SER A 176 -8.08 -7.54 -9.63
C SER A 176 -8.74 -7.23 -8.28
N GLU A 177 -8.91 -8.21 -7.42
CA GLU A 177 -9.44 -8.08 -6.06
C GLU A 177 -8.50 -8.78 -5.09
N GLY A 178 -8.35 -8.22 -3.87
CA GLY A 178 -7.58 -8.83 -2.81
C GLY A 178 -6.48 -7.96 -2.22
N GLY A 179 -5.78 -8.56 -1.25
CA GLY A 179 -4.56 -8.04 -0.65
C GLY A 179 -3.61 -9.19 -0.36
N PHE A 180 -2.38 -8.86 -0.03
CA PHE A 180 -1.38 -9.87 0.32
C PHE A 180 -0.42 -9.36 1.39
N VAL A 181 0.21 -10.30 2.07
CA VAL A 181 1.34 -10.07 2.97
C VAL A 181 2.47 -10.99 2.55
N ALA A 182 3.68 -10.46 2.41
CA ALA A 182 4.88 -11.20 2.07
C ALA A 182 5.97 -10.98 3.13
N GLY A 183 6.77 -12.02 3.43
CA GLY A 183 7.81 -11.95 4.45
C GLY A 183 8.44 -13.30 4.71
N LYS A 184 9.07 -13.45 5.89
CA LYS A 184 9.67 -14.72 6.30
C LYS A 184 8.61 -15.81 6.45
N LYS A 185 8.97 -17.05 6.11
CA LYS A 185 8.07 -18.21 6.19
C LYS A 185 7.41 -18.35 7.57
N ILE A 186 8.17 -18.22 8.64
CA ILE A 186 7.65 -18.34 10.01
C ILE A 186 6.57 -17.29 10.31
N LEU A 187 6.74 -16.06 9.82
CA LEU A 187 5.75 -15.00 9.96
C LEU A 187 4.46 -15.38 9.26
N ILE A 188 4.54 -15.80 7.99
CA ILE A 188 3.38 -16.15 7.19
C ILE A 188 2.64 -17.36 7.80
N GLU A 189 3.35 -18.37 8.28
CA GLU A 189 2.75 -19.52 8.96
C GLU A 189 2.06 -19.12 10.28
N TYR A 190 2.61 -18.15 10.99
CA TYR A 190 1.95 -17.57 12.16
C TYR A 190 0.65 -16.86 11.78
N LEU A 191 0.65 -16.04 10.73
CA LEU A 191 -0.54 -15.31 10.25
C LEU A 191 -1.65 -16.25 9.81
N ILE A 192 -1.36 -17.36 9.13
CA ILE A 192 -2.32 -18.39 8.75
C ILE A 192 -3.12 -18.89 9.97
N ASN A 193 -2.47 -18.96 11.14
CA ASN A 193 -3.06 -19.49 12.38
C ASN A 193 -3.62 -18.41 13.31
N LYS A 194 -3.34 -17.13 13.08
CA LYS A 194 -3.68 -16.04 14.01
C LYS A 194 -4.44 -14.89 13.39
N ALA A 195 -4.27 -14.60 12.09
CA ALA A 195 -4.93 -13.48 11.44
C ALA A 195 -6.43 -13.75 11.28
N ARG A 196 -7.24 -13.10 12.10
CA ARG A 196 -8.70 -13.35 12.15
C ARG A 196 -9.39 -13.01 10.84
N SER A 197 -8.98 -11.96 10.15
CA SER A 197 -9.52 -11.57 8.84
C SER A 197 -9.23 -12.58 7.73
N TYR A 198 -8.18 -13.39 7.88
CA TYR A 198 -7.90 -14.53 7.01
C TYR A 198 -8.72 -15.77 7.39
N ILE A 199 -8.74 -16.12 8.68
CA ILE A 199 -9.36 -17.37 9.18
C ILE A 199 -10.88 -17.35 8.97
N PHE A 200 -11.54 -16.22 9.27
CA PHE A 200 -13.00 -16.11 9.35
C PHE A 200 -13.64 -15.44 8.12
N SER A 201 -12.91 -15.34 7.01
CA SER A 201 -13.43 -14.81 5.75
C SER A 201 -13.61 -15.94 4.72
N THR A 202 -14.70 -15.89 3.97
CA THR A 202 -14.84 -16.68 2.74
C THR A 202 -13.75 -16.27 1.76
N ALA A 203 -13.13 -17.23 1.09
CA ALA A 203 -12.02 -17.00 0.17
C ALA A 203 -12.45 -16.20 -1.08
N LEU A 204 -11.50 -15.56 -1.75
CA LEU A 204 -11.71 -14.95 -3.07
C LEU A 204 -12.08 -15.99 -4.11
N THR A 205 -12.73 -15.55 -5.18
CA THR A 205 -13.15 -16.45 -6.25
C THR A 205 -11.95 -16.93 -7.09
N PRO A 206 -12.04 -18.09 -7.74
CA PRO A 206 -10.99 -18.55 -8.67
C PRO A 206 -10.68 -17.54 -9.79
N ALA A 207 -11.68 -16.76 -10.23
CA ALA A 207 -11.51 -15.75 -11.26
C ALA A 207 -10.61 -14.61 -10.81
N ASP A 208 -10.81 -14.08 -9.59
CA ASP A 208 -10.00 -13.01 -9.02
C ASP A 208 -8.54 -13.46 -8.84
N ILE A 209 -8.34 -14.70 -8.36
CA ILE A 209 -6.99 -15.25 -8.18
C ILE A 209 -6.28 -15.47 -9.52
N ALA A 210 -7.00 -15.96 -10.54
CA ALA A 210 -6.43 -16.15 -11.88
C ALA A 210 -6.08 -14.79 -12.54
N SER A 211 -6.95 -13.80 -12.40
CA SER A 211 -6.70 -12.43 -12.88
C SER A 211 -5.47 -11.81 -12.19
N SER A 212 -5.37 -11.93 -10.86
CA SER A 212 -4.21 -11.45 -10.10
C SER A 212 -2.92 -12.11 -10.52
N LEU A 213 -2.94 -13.43 -10.76
CA LEU A 213 -1.76 -14.19 -11.18
C LEU A 213 -1.28 -13.76 -12.57
N GLU A 214 -2.20 -13.55 -13.50
CA GLU A 214 -1.87 -13.06 -14.84
C GLU A 214 -1.32 -11.62 -14.81
N ALA A 215 -1.98 -10.71 -14.10
CA ALA A 215 -1.52 -9.35 -13.95
C ALA A 215 -0.12 -9.26 -13.33
N LEU A 216 0.14 -10.09 -12.30
CA LEU A 216 1.46 -10.18 -11.68
C LEU A 216 2.52 -10.69 -12.68
N SER A 217 2.16 -11.70 -13.48
CA SER A 217 3.05 -12.25 -14.53
C SER A 217 3.40 -11.19 -15.58
N LEU A 218 2.43 -10.37 -15.99
CA LEU A 218 2.66 -9.30 -16.96
C LEU A 218 3.70 -8.29 -16.42
N ILE A 219 3.50 -7.79 -15.20
CA ILE A 219 4.40 -6.79 -14.60
C ILE A 219 5.79 -7.40 -14.30
N ALA A 220 5.85 -8.66 -13.88
CA ALA A 220 7.13 -9.31 -13.57
C ALA A 220 7.99 -9.59 -14.81
N ASN A 221 7.39 -9.76 -15.98
CA ASN A 221 8.11 -10.12 -17.22
C ASN A 221 8.30 -8.96 -18.20
N ASP A 222 7.53 -7.86 -18.05
CA ASP A 222 7.57 -6.72 -18.96
C ASP A 222 7.40 -5.40 -18.21
N ASN A 223 8.43 -4.57 -18.25
CA ASN A 223 8.43 -3.24 -17.61
C ASN A 223 7.73 -2.16 -18.45
N SER A 224 7.30 -2.46 -19.69
CA SER A 224 6.78 -1.44 -20.62
C SER A 224 5.63 -0.61 -20.05
N LEU A 225 4.75 -1.20 -19.24
CA LEU A 225 3.65 -0.47 -18.59
C LEU A 225 4.17 0.47 -17.49
N VAL A 226 5.19 0.06 -16.76
CA VAL A 226 5.82 0.89 -15.72
C VAL A 226 6.60 2.03 -16.37
N ASP A 227 7.35 1.74 -17.41
CA ASP A 227 8.12 2.74 -18.18
C ASP A 227 7.15 3.79 -18.78
N LYS A 228 6.06 3.34 -19.42
CA LYS A 228 5.03 4.24 -19.94
C LYS A 228 4.35 5.08 -18.86
N LEU A 229 4.16 4.52 -17.65
CA LEU A 229 3.65 5.30 -16.52
C LEU A 229 4.59 6.45 -16.17
N TYR A 230 5.90 6.18 -16.11
CA TYR A 230 6.89 7.21 -15.79
C TYR A 230 7.08 8.22 -16.93
N ASP A 231 6.95 7.83 -18.20
CA ASP A 231 6.89 8.75 -19.33
C ASP A 231 5.70 9.72 -19.18
N ASN A 232 4.53 9.21 -18.80
CA ASN A 232 3.34 10.01 -18.55
C ASN A 232 3.51 10.95 -17.33
N ILE A 233 4.15 10.49 -16.25
CA ILE A 233 4.46 11.32 -15.07
C ILE A 233 5.42 12.46 -15.48
N SER A 234 6.45 12.15 -16.24
CA SER A 234 7.41 13.15 -16.74
C SER A 234 6.72 14.18 -17.63
N TYR A 235 5.87 13.73 -18.54
CA TYR A 235 5.10 14.63 -19.40
C TYR A 235 4.20 15.59 -18.59
N VAL A 236 3.49 15.09 -17.58
CA VAL A 236 2.68 15.94 -16.70
C VAL A 236 3.55 16.88 -15.89
N GLN A 237 4.72 16.42 -15.41
CA GLN A 237 5.68 17.29 -14.70
C GLN A 237 6.13 18.46 -15.57
N ASP A 238 6.44 18.22 -16.85
CA ASP A 238 6.83 19.26 -17.79
C ASP A 238 5.69 20.27 -18.04
N LEU A 239 4.44 19.78 -18.19
CA LEU A 239 3.26 20.64 -18.32
C LEU A 239 3.04 21.52 -17.08
N LEU A 240 3.20 20.98 -15.88
CA LEU A 240 3.09 21.74 -14.64
C LEU A 240 4.13 22.85 -14.57
N GLN A 241 5.39 22.54 -14.91
CA GLN A 241 6.49 23.52 -14.94
C GLN A 241 6.25 24.64 -15.97
N GLN A 242 5.81 24.28 -17.18
CA GLN A 242 5.47 25.26 -18.24
C GLN A 242 4.36 26.22 -17.82
N ASN A 243 3.46 25.78 -16.93
CA ASN A 243 2.38 26.59 -16.38
C ASN A 243 2.72 27.24 -15.02
N ASN A 244 3.99 27.23 -14.60
CA ASN A 244 4.48 27.78 -13.31
C ASN A 244 3.76 27.17 -12.10
N ILE A 245 3.39 25.88 -12.16
CA ILE A 245 2.84 25.13 -11.05
C ILE A 245 3.98 24.33 -10.42
N ASP A 246 4.37 24.71 -9.21
CA ASP A 246 5.48 24.10 -8.48
C ASP A 246 5.00 22.86 -7.69
N ILE A 247 4.86 21.75 -8.40
CA ILE A 247 4.58 20.43 -7.84
C ILE A 247 5.65 19.46 -8.38
N ASN A 248 6.38 18.82 -7.49
CA ASN A 248 7.35 17.79 -7.87
C ASN A 248 6.72 16.39 -7.80
N LEU A 249 6.62 15.71 -8.94
CA LEU A 249 5.99 14.40 -9.05
C LEU A 249 7.02 13.29 -8.87
N THR A 250 6.85 12.47 -7.85
CA THR A 250 7.66 11.27 -7.61
C THR A 250 6.87 9.97 -7.83
N THR A 251 5.55 10.07 -7.87
CA THR A 251 4.60 8.98 -8.06
C THR A 251 3.45 9.42 -8.98
N PRO A 252 2.57 8.52 -9.44
CA PRO A 252 1.43 8.90 -10.27
C PRO A 252 0.32 9.65 -9.53
N ILE A 253 0.48 9.94 -8.24
CA ILE A 253 -0.51 10.65 -7.43
C ILE A 253 -0.14 12.13 -7.36
N VAL A 254 -1.02 12.99 -7.88
CA VAL A 254 -0.80 14.44 -7.92
C VAL A 254 -1.82 15.15 -7.03
N PRO A 255 -1.40 15.65 -5.85
CA PRO A 255 -2.28 16.43 -4.98
C PRO A 255 -2.32 17.90 -5.42
N ILE A 256 -3.47 18.41 -5.81
CA ILE A 256 -3.70 19.82 -6.13
C ILE A 256 -4.44 20.45 -4.96
N ILE A 257 -3.71 21.04 -4.02
CA ILE A 257 -4.28 21.58 -2.78
C ILE A 257 -5.04 22.86 -3.07
N VAL A 258 -6.32 22.90 -2.68
CA VAL A 258 -7.21 24.06 -2.86
C VAL A 258 -7.74 24.63 -1.54
N HIS A 259 -7.36 24.01 -0.42
CA HIS A 259 -7.66 24.39 0.97
C HIS A 259 -9.16 24.29 1.34
N SER A 260 -10.08 24.90 0.59
CA SER A 260 -11.52 24.95 0.89
C SER A 260 -12.27 23.73 0.35
N ASN A 261 -13.20 23.21 1.14
CA ASN A 261 -14.11 22.13 0.75
C ASN A 261 -14.97 22.53 -0.45
N GLU A 262 -15.54 23.74 -0.38
CA GLU A 262 -16.44 24.29 -1.40
C GLU A 262 -15.70 24.47 -2.72
N LYS A 263 -14.47 25.01 -2.70
CA LYS A 263 -13.63 25.16 -3.90
C LYS A 263 -13.32 23.80 -4.53
N ALA A 264 -12.93 22.80 -3.72
CA ALA A 264 -12.64 21.47 -4.22
C ALA A 264 -13.84 20.86 -4.98
N LEU A 265 -15.04 20.98 -4.40
CA LEU A 265 -16.27 20.51 -5.03
C LEU A 265 -16.63 21.29 -6.30
N GLN A 266 -16.54 22.62 -6.26
CA GLN A 266 -16.85 23.47 -7.42
C GLN A 266 -15.91 23.21 -8.60
N ILE A 267 -14.61 23.03 -8.33
CA ILE A 267 -13.63 22.73 -9.38
C ILE A 267 -13.88 21.32 -9.94
N ALA A 268 -14.09 20.32 -9.09
CA ALA A 268 -14.39 18.96 -9.53
C ALA A 268 -15.66 18.93 -10.41
N GLN A 269 -16.70 19.67 -10.03
CA GLN A 269 -17.93 19.78 -10.82
C GLN A 269 -17.69 20.43 -12.19
N LYS A 270 -16.95 21.53 -12.26
CA LYS A 270 -16.60 22.20 -13.53
C LYS A 270 -15.75 21.33 -14.45
N LEU A 271 -14.85 20.52 -13.87
CA LEU A 271 -14.05 19.57 -14.64
C LEU A 271 -14.92 18.43 -15.16
N TYR A 272 -15.84 17.91 -14.33
CA TYR A 272 -16.80 16.88 -14.75
C TYR A 272 -17.66 17.33 -15.94
N GLU A 273 -18.10 18.60 -15.97
CA GLU A 273 -18.83 19.19 -17.11
C GLU A 273 -17.99 19.22 -18.40
N LYS A 274 -16.67 19.15 -18.27
CA LYS A 274 -15.70 19.01 -19.38
C LYS A 274 -15.23 17.58 -19.61
N HIS A 275 -15.92 16.59 -19.04
CA HIS A 275 -15.58 15.17 -19.11
C HIS A 275 -14.24 14.78 -18.44
N ILE A 276 -13.73 15.62 -17.53
CA ILE A 276 -12.55 15.32 -16.70
C ILE A 276 -13.01 14.90 -15.31
N ILE A 277 -12.66 13.67 -14.91
CA ILE A 277 -13.01 13.11 -13.59
C ILE A 277 -11.85 13.27 -12.63
N LEU A 278 -11.97 14.20 -11.68
CA LEU A 278 -11.02 14.39 -10.58
C LEU A 278 -11.74 14.32 -9.23
N SER A 279 -11.17 13.53 -8.31
CA SER A 279 -11.76 13.37 -6.98
C SER A 279 -11.49 14.59 -6.10
N ALA A 280 -12.55 15.18 -5.53
CA ALA A 280 -12.44 16.20 -4.49
C ALA A 280 -12.26 15.53 -3.12
N ILE A 281 -11.04 15.54 -2.60
CA ILE A 281 -10.69 14.99 -1.29
C ILE A 281 -10.83 16.05 -0.21
N ARG A 282 -11.51 15.70 0.89
CA ARG A 282 -11.88 16.63 1.97
C ARG A 282 -11.74 15.96 3.33
N PRO A 283 -11.72 16.71 4.43
CA PRO A 283 -11.86 16.12 5.77
C PRO A 283 -13.09 15.19 5.88
N PRO A 284 -12.99 14.07 6.61
CA PRO A 284 -11.89 13.68 7.49
C PRO A 284 -10.74 12.91 6.79
N THR A 285 -10.79 12.69 5.47
CA THR A 285 -9.77 11.95 4.74
C THR A 285 -8.41 12.69 4.72
N VAL A 286 -8.45 14.00 4.74
CA VAL A 286 -7.29 14.89 4.86
C VAL A 286 -7.52 15.88 6.00
N PRO A 287 -6.46 16.51 6.55
CA PRO A 287 -6.59 17.51 7.62
C PRO A 287 -7.47 18.69 7.21
N GLN A 288 -7.99 19.43 8.22
CA GLN A 288 -8.71 20.68 7.99
C GLN A 288 -7.86 21.68 7.19
N ASN A 289 -8.51 22.42 6.29
CA ASN A 289 -7.87 23.36 5.38
C ASN A 289 -6.85 22.75 4.40
N GLN A 290 -6.93 21.44 4.16
CA GLN A 290 -6.08 20.73 3.20
C GLN A 290 -6.90 20.00 2.13
N SER A 291 -8.12 20.47 1.85
CA SER A 291 -8.93 19.94 0.75
C SER A 291 -8.20 20.10 -0.57
N ARG A 292 -8.29 19.08 -1.41
CA ARG A 292 -7.53 18.96 -2.64
C ARG A 292 -8.32 18.25 -3.74
N LEU A 293 -7.89 18.46 -4.97
CA LEU A 293 -8.20 17.55 -6.06
C LEU A 293 -7.07 16.52 -6.15
N ARG A 294 -7.40 15.28 -6.39
CA ARG A 294 -6.43 14.20 -6.55
C ARG A 294 -6.47 13.69 -8.00
N LEU A 295 -5.44 14.06 -8.76
CA LEU A 295 -5.20 13.46 -10.08
C LEU A 295 -4.43 12.15 -9.89
N ALA A 296 -4.80 11.13 -10.63
CA ALA A 296 -4.08 9.86 -10.70
C ALA A 296 -3.66 9.61 -12.16
N ILE A 297 -2.36 9.64 -12.41
CA ILE A 297 -1.79 9.34 -13.73
C ILE A 297 -1.78 7.82 -13.92
N SER A 298 -2.06 7.37 -15.13
CA SER A 298 -2.08 5.96 -15.49
C SER A 298 -1.26 5.72 -16.76
N ALA A 299 -0.70 4.52 -16.89
CA ALA A 299 -0.06 4.07 -18.12
C ALA A 299 -1.05 3.99 -19.31
N SER A 300 -2.36 3.90 -19.05
CA SER A 300 -3.38 3.89 -20.10
C SER A 300 -3.69 5.27 -20.69
N HIS A 301 -3.32 6.37 -20.00
CA HIS A 301 -3.48 7.69 -20.58
C HIS A 301 -2.61 7.87 -21.82
N THR A 302 -3.18 8.52 -22.83
CA THR A 302 -2.41 9.04 -23.97
C THR A 302 -1.86 10.42 -23.64
N GLN A 303 -0.89 10.90 -24.41
CA GLN A 303 -0.42 12.30 -24.26
C GLN A 303 -1.53 13.31 -24.56
N GLU A 304 -2.46 12.97 -25.45
CA GLU A 304 -3.62 13.81 -25.77
C GLU A 304 -4.56 13.95 -24.57
N ASP A 305 -4.85 12.85 -23.86
CA ASP A 305 -5.64 12.86 -22.62
C ASP A 305 -4.99 13.75 -21.54
N LEU A 306 -3.66 13.68 -21.43
CA LEU A 306 -2.91 14.40 -20.39
C LEU A 306 -2.69 15.88 -20.73
N HIS A 307 -2.74 16.25 -22.04
CA HIS A 307 -2.60 17.62 -22.50
C HIS A 307 -3.91 18.41 -22.37
N PHE A 308 -5.06 17.73 -22.47
CA PHE A 308 -6.38 18.33 -22.39
C PHE A 308 -6.68 18.88 -21.00
#